data_f4f9b80935629e9d738553b4a81c5c19
#
_entry.id   f4f9b80935629e9d738553b4a81c5c19
#
_cell.length_a   1.000
_cell.length_b   1.000
_cell.length_c   1.000
_cell.angle_alpha   90.00
_cell.angle_beta   90.00
_cell.angle_gamma   90.00
#
_symmetry.space_group_name_H-M   'P 1'
#
loop_
_entity.id
_entity.type
_entity.pdbx_description
1 polymer ?
#
loop_
_entity_poly.entity_id
_entity_poly.type
_entity_poly.pdbx_seq_one_letter_code
_entity_poly.pdbx_strand_id
1 'polypeptide(L)'
;MHATELDTPKQRLQYIFGETSRGNGQPFLDALADDAEWTVIGSTGWSKTYRGKGQILSDLIAPLRRVLAPPRKSHALHMIAEGNMVAVQGQGENITRDGRKYQNTYCWVFAFRDGWVSAVTEYADTELMRSVLGEPPQHREI
;
A
#
# COMPACT_ATOMS: atom_id res chain seq x y z
N MET A 1 9.35 18.27 3.26
CA MET A 1 10.69 17.73 3.05
C MET A 1 10.62 16.46 2.23
N HIS A 2 11.48 16.32 1.26
CA HIS A 2 11.55 15.12 0.44
C HIS A 2 12.57 14.15 1.00
N ALA A 3 12.28 12.84 0.88
CA ALA A 3 13.29 11.84 1.12
C ALA A 3 14.42 12.01 0.11
N THR A 4 15.65 11.79 0.54
CA THR A 4 16.84 11.90 -0.30
C THR A 4 17.53 10.55 -0.39
N GLU A 5 18.47 10.42 -1.32
CA GLU A 5 19.26 9.21 -1.44
C GLU A 5 20.16 8.96 -0.23
N LEU A 6 20.37 9.98 0.63
CA LEU A 6 21.08 9.84 1.89
C LEU A 6 20.23 9.27 3.01
N ASP A 7 18.89 9.28 2.84
CA ASP A 7 18.00 8.74 3.84
C ASP A 7 18.07 7.21 3.85
N THR A 8 17.99 6.64 5.06
CA THR A 8 17.84 5.19 5.18
C THR A 8 16.46 4.78 4.67
N PRO A 9 16.27 3.50 4.29
CA PRO A 9 14.94 3.01 3.96
C PRO A 9 13.88 3.32 5.01
N LYS A 10 14.22 3.17 6.29
CA LYS A 10 13.30 3.49 7.38
C LYS A 10 12.93 4.97 7.39
N GLN A 11 13.91 5.86 7.22
CA GLN A 11 13.63 7.30 7.19
C GLN A 11 12.74 7.68 6.02
N ARG A 12 12.96 7.07 4.85
CA ARG A 12 12.10 7.29 3.69
C ARG A 12 10.67 6.87 3.98
N LEU A 13 10.48 5.72 4.63
CA LEU A 13 9.15 5.25 4.98
C LEU A 13 8.51 6.09 6.08
N GLN A 14 9.29 6.62 7.01
CA GLN A 14 8.76 7.56 7.99
C GLN A 14 8.15 8.79 7.31
N TYR A 15 8.82 9.32 6.31
CA TYR A 15 8.29 10.42 5.51
C TYR A 15 7.04 9.99 4.76
N ILE A 16 7.10 8.87 4.05
CA ILE A 16 5.97 8.38 3.24
C ILE A 16 4.73 8.15 4.11
N PHE A 17 4.87 7.45 5.23
CA PHE A 17 3.73 7.19 6.11
C PHE A 17 3.27 8.44 6.86
N GLY A 18 4.15 9.39 7.10
CA GLY A 18 3.74 10.70 7.58
C GLY A 18 2.74 11.35 6.63
N GLU A 19 2.96 11.21 5.32
CA GLU A 19 2.05 11.74 4.30
C GLU A 19 0.79 10.89 4.16
N THR A 20 0.91 9.56 4.15
CA THR A 20 -0.28 8.70 4.05
C THR A 20 -1.20 8.84 5.24
N SER A 21 -0.65 9.17 6.41
CA SER A 21 -1.47 9.40 7.61
C SER A 21 -2.37 10.62 7.48
N ARG A 22 -2.05 11.51 6.56
CA ARG A 22 -2.86 12.70 6.25
C ARG A 22 -3.69 12.53 4.98
N GLY A 23 -3.67 11.34 4.40
CA GLY A 23 -4.42 11.06 3.17
C GLY A 23 -3.67 11.37 1.89
N ASN A 24 -2.38 11.69 1.97
CA ASN A 24 -1.56 11.94 0.79
C ASN A 24 -0.74 10.71 0.43
N GLY A 25 -1.25 9.91 -0.50
CA GLY A 25 -0.58 8.68 -0.94
C GLY A 25 0.41 8.89 -2.08
N GLN A 26 0.54 10.10 -2.61
CA GLN A 26 1.37 10.32 -3.80
C GLN A 26 2.86 10.03 -3.55
N PRO A 27 3.45 10.44 -2.41
CA PRO A 27 4.87 10.11 -2.15
C PRO A 27 5.13 8.61 -2.11
N PHE A 28 4.15 7.81 -1.65
CA PHE A 28 4.26 6.36 -1.67
C PHE A 28 4.37 5.86 -3.11
N LEU A 29 3.46 6.30 -3.97
CA LEU A 29 3.44 5.87 -5.37
C LEU A 29 4.70 6.35 -6.11
N ASP A 30 5.16 7.54 -5.80
CA ASP A 30 6.38 8.10 -6.41
C ASP A 30 7.63 7.32 -6.03
N ALA A 31 7.62 6.66 -4.87
CA ALA A 31 8.77 5.88 -4.41
C ALA A 31 8.89 4.50 -5.07
N LEU A 32 7.84 4.02 -5.74
CA LEU A 32 7.86 2.72 -6.39
C LEU A 32 8.79 2.72 -7.59
N ALA A 33 9.66 1.71 -7.66
CA ALA A 33 10.47 1.46 -8.85
C ALA A 33 9.54 1.07 -10.02
N ASP A 34 9.98 1.32 -11.24
CA ASP A 34 9.18 0.97 -12.43
C ASP A 34 8.86 -0.52 -12.49
N ASP A 35 9.79 -1.36 -12.02
CA ASP A 35 9.64 -2.81 -11.98
C ASP A 35 9.21 -3.32 -10.60
N ALA A 36 8.70 -2.46 -9.73
CA ALA A 36 8.29 -2.86 -8.39
C ALA A 36 7.23 -3.97 -8.44
N GLU A 37 7.26 -4.83 -7.42
CA GLU A 37 6.25 -5.87 -7.25
C GLU A 37 5.54 -5.65 -5.93
N TRP A 38 4.23 -5.76 -5.95
CA TRP A 38 3.40 -5.65 -4.74
C TRP A 38 2.59 -6.93 -4.62
N THR A 39 2.82 -7.65 -3.53
CA THR A 39 2.10 -8.89 -3.24
C THR A 39 1.10 -8.64 -2.12
N VAL A 40 -0.15 -8.93 -2.38
CA VAL A 40 -1.19 -9.02 -1.36
C VAL A 40 -1.36 -10.49 -1.04
N ILE A 41 -1.10 -10.87 0.21
CA ILE A 41 -1.16 -12.27 0.62
C ILE A 41 -2.60 -12.76 0.71
N GLY A 42 -2.78 -14.07 0.81
CA GLY A 42 -4.07 -14.67 1.06
C GLY A 42 -4.73 -15.22 -0.19
N SER A 43 -6.06 -15.37 -0.12
CA SER A 43 -6.85 -16.04 -1.16
C SER A 43 -8.08 -15.22 -1.57
N THR A 44 -8.06 -13.93 -1.34
CA THR A 44 -9.14 -13.03 -1.77
C THR A 44 -8.98 -12.68 -3.25
N GLY A 45 -9.98 -12.05 -3.83
CA GLY A 45 -9.86 -11.56 -5.22
C GLY A 45 -8.78 -10.50 -5.40
N TRP A 46 -8.33 -9.87 -4.31
CA TRP A 46 -7.23 -8.89 -4.32
C TRP A 46 -5.87 -9.53 -4.17
N SER A 47 -5.82 -10.81 -3.77
CA SER A 47 -4.59 -11.50 -3.36
C SER A 47 -3.86 -12.05 -4.58
N LYS A 48 -2.73 -11.43 -4.89
CA LYS A 48 -1.81 -11.85 -5.94
C LYS A 48 -0.58 -10.96 -5.91
N THR A 49 0.37 -11.21 -6.79
CA THR A 49 1.49 -10.32 -7.02
C THR A 49 1.19 -9.44 -8.24
N TYR A 50 1.19 -8.13 -8.00
CA TYR A 50 1.05 -7.13 -9.05
C TYR A 50 2.46 -6.75 -9.50
N ARG A 51 2.76 -6.94 -10.78
CA ARG A 51 4.13 -6.82 -11.30
C ARG A 51 4.29 -5.58 -12.14
N GLY A 52 5.18 -4.69 -11.69
CA GLY A 52 5.46 -3.42 -12.33
C GLY A 52 4.56 -2.32 -11.84
N LYS A 53 5.11 -1.10 -11.79
CA LYS A 53 4.38 0.06 -11.29
C LYS A 53 3.09 0.30 -12.07
N GLY A 54 3.10 0.09 -13.39
CA GLY A 54 1.89 0.25 -14.21
C GLY A 54 0.77 -0.68 -13.76
N GLN A 55 1.07 -1.96 -13.55
CA GLN A 55 0.06 -2.92 -13.08
C GLN A 55 -0.40 -2.62 -11.66
N ILE A 56 0.53 -2.22 -10.79
CA ILE A 56 0.15 -1.81 -9.43
C ILE A 56 -0.87 -0.68 -9.48
N LEU A 57 -0.63 0.33 -10.29
CA LEU A 57 -1.54 1.47 -10.39
C LEU A 57 -2.87 1.09 -11.02
N SER A 58 -2.86 0.31 -12.11
CA SER A 58 -4.09 0.01 -12.86
C SER A 58 -4.93 -1.08 -12.20
N ASP A 59 -4.30 -2.10 -11.60
CA ASP A 59 -5.00 -3.30 -11.15
C ASP A 59 -5.19 -3.38 -9.64
N LEU A 60 -4.44 -2.60 -8.87
CA LEU A 60 -4.58 -2.56 -7.42
C LEU A 60 -5.07 -1.20 -6.95
N ILE A 61 -4.34 -0.14 -7.25
CA ILE A 61 -4.64 1.19 -6.70
C ILE A 61 -5.94 1.76 -7.28
N ALA A 62 -6.11 1.69 -8.60
CA ALA A 62 -7.31 2.24 -9.24
C ALA A 62 -8.59 1.52 -8.77
N PRO A 63 -8.64 0.17 -8.70
CA PRO A 63 -9.80 -0.50 -8.14
C PRO A 63 -10.07 -0.16 -6.67
N LEU A 64 -9.01 -0.04 -5.84
CA LEU A 64 -9.19 0.37 -4.44
C LEU A 64 -9.82 1.77 -4.35
N ARG A 65 -9.40 2.70 -5.22
CA ARG A 65 -9.96 4.05 -5.24
C ARG A 65 -11.41 4.08 -5.66
N ARG A 66 -11.88 3.07 -6.37
CA ARG A 66 -13.29 2.96 -6.72
C ARG A 66 -14.15 2.45 -5.57
N VAL A 67 -13.55 1.69 -4.65
CA VAL A 67 -14.25 1.14 -3.49
C VAL A 67 -14.15 2.08 -2.29
N LEU A 68 -12.98 2.68 -2.06
CA LEU A 68 -12.72 3.51 -0.87
C LEU A 68 -12.89 4.98 -1.20
N ALA A 69 -13.64 5.68 -0.35
CA ALA A 69 -13.83 7.13 -0.49
C ALA A 69 -12.59 7.87 0.01
N PRO A 70 -12.26 9.03 -0.60
CA PRO A 70 -11.21 9.89 -0.04
C PRO A 70 -11.71 10.56 1.25
N PRO A 71 -10.82 10.93 2.20
CA PRO A 71 -9.39 10.64 2.20
C PRO A 71 -9.09 9.19 2.56
N ARG A 72 -8.04 8.64 1.95
CA ARG A 72 -7.57 7.28 2.22
C ARG A 72 -6.31 7.38 3.05
N LYS A 73 -6.34 6.82 4.26
CA LYS A 73 -5.27 7.01 5.23
C LYS A 73 -4.68 5.68 5.66
N SER A 74 -3.37 5.69 5.84
CA SER A 74 -2.61 4.58 6.40
C SER A 74 -1.66 5.13 7.44
N HIS A 75 -1.61 4.47 8.59
CA HIS A 75 -0.81 4.90 9.73
C HIS A 75 0.22 3.84 10.06
N ALA A 76 1.49 4.23 10.17
CA ALA A 76 2.54 3.35 10.66
C ALA A 76 2.58 3.42 12.19
N LEU A 77 2.61 2.25 12.83
CA LEU A 77 2.69 2.15 14.29
C LEU A 77 4.11 1.81 14.72
N HIS A 78 4.75 0.84 14.06
CA HIS A 78 6.12 0.43 14.34
C HIS A 78 6.84 0.10 13.05
N MET A 79 8.13 0.39 13.01
CA MET A 79 9.00 0.03 11.88
C MET A 79 10.22 -0.72 12.40
N ILE A 80 10.51 -1.85 11.76
CA ILE A 80 11.69 -2.67 12.06
C ILE A 80 12.49 -2.78 10.77
N ALA A 81 13.73 -2.31 10.80
CA ALA A 81 14.57 -2.27 9.62
C ALA A 81 15.78 -3.17 9.76
N GLU A 82 16.12 -3.87 8.68
CA GLU A 82 17.34 -4.63 8.57
C GLU A 82 17.85 -4.51 7.14
N GLY A 83 19.02 -3.92 6.95
CA GLY A 83 19.57 -3.67 5.63
C GLY A 83 18.62 -2.85 4.76
N ASN A 84 18.29 -3.37 3.59
CA ASN A 84 17.39 -2.72 2.65
C ASN A 84 15.93 -3.11 2.85
N MET A 85 15.59 -3.78 3.95
CA MET A 85 14.23 -4.23 4.22
C MET A 85 13.67 -3.54 5.45
N VAL A 86 12.39 -3.21 5.40
CA VAL A 86 11.68 -2.59 6.52
C VAL A 86 10.32 -3.24 6.64
N ALA A 87 10.02 -3.76 7.84
CA ALA A 87 8.68 -4.21 8.18
C ALA A 87 7.95 -3.09 8.89
N VAL A 88 6.76 -2.74 8.41
CA VAL A 88 5.95 -1.66 8.96
C VAL A 88 4.64 -2.25 9.46
N GLN A 89 4.46 -2.26 10.78
CA GLN A 89 3.18 -2.59 11.37
C GLN A 89 2.32 -1.33 11.37
N GLY A 90 1.11 -1.44 10.86
CA GLY A 90 0.28 -0.26 10.72
C GLY A 90 -1.20 -0.58 10.65
N GLN A 91 -1.96 0.46 10.40
CA GLN A 91 -3.40 0.38 10.35
C GLN A 91 -3.95 1.34 9.31
N GLY A 92 -4.97 0.87 8.57
CA GLY A 92 -5.71 1.71 7.66
C GLY A 92 -6.82 2.46 8.39
N GLU A 93 -7.19 3.59 7.83
CA GLU A 93 -8.33 4.36 8.30
C GLU A 93 -9.10 4.79 7.06
N ASN A 94 -10.07 3.97 6.66
CA ASN A 94 -10.78 4.17 5.40
C ASN A 94 -12.28 3.93 5.58
N ILE A 95 -13.04 4.47 4.65
CA ILE A 95 -14.48 4.28 4.56
C ILE A 95 -14.80 3.95 3.10
N THR A 96 -15.61 2.92 2.88
CA THR A 96 -16.06 2.60 1.53
C THR A 96 -16.99 3.71 1.02
N ARG A 97 -17.18 3.78 -0.30
CA ARG A 97 -18.06 4.81 -0.87
C ARG A 97 -19.52 4.62 -0.46
N ASP A 98 -19.90 3.40 -0.04
CA ASP A 98 -21.24 3.14 0.52
C ASP A 98 -21.28 3.24 2.04
N GLY A 99 -20.26 3.81 2.69
CA GLY A 99 -20.31 4.21 4.09
C GLY A 99 -19.85 3.18 5.11
N ARG A 100 -19.23 2.07 4.69
CA ARG A 100 -18.74 1.06 5.63
C ARG A 100 -17.29 1.33 5.99
N LYS A 101 -16.94 1.09 7.27
CA LYS A 101 -15.56 1.26 7.72
C LYS A 101 -14.69 0.14 7.19
N TYR A 102 -13.49 0.50 6.73
CA TYR A 102 -12.44 -0.44 6.38
C TYR A 102 -11.16 0.00 7.09
N GLN A 103 -10.95 -0.54 8.28
CA GLN A 103 -9.80 -0.21 9.14
C GLN A 103 -8.99 -1.47 9.37
N ASN A 104 -8.32 -1.92 8.30
CA ASN A 104 -7.55 -3.16 8.36
C ASN A 104 -6.25 -2.96 9.14
N THR A 105 -5.76 -4.06 9.71
CA THR A 105 -4.47 -4.12 10.38
C THR A 105 -3.48 -4.74 9.42
N TYR A 106 -2.33 -4.10 9.28
CA TYR A 106 -1.34 -4.46 8.27
C TYR A 106 0.03 -4.72 8.86
N CYS A 107 0.76 -5.59 8.19
CA CYS A 107 2.21 -5.55 8.19
C CYS A 107 2.64 -5.46 6.72
N TRP A 108 3.26 -4.35 6.36
CA TRP A 108 3.87 -4.21 5.04
C TRP A 108 5.36 -4.46 5.17
N VAL A 109 5.89 -5.35 4.34
CA VAL A 109 7.32 -5.60 4.27
C VAL A 109 7.84 -4.99 2.98
N PHE A 110 8.70 -4.00 3.12
CA PHE A 110 9.29 -3.26 2.00
C PHE A 110 10.69 -3.74 1.72
N ALA A 111 11.04 -3.88 0.46
CA ALA A 111 12.41 -4.04 0.02
C ALA A 111 12.79 -2.83 -0.84
N PHE A 112 14.00 -2.32 -0.63
CA PHE A 112 14.52 -1.17 -1.38
C PHE A 112 15.68 -1.61 -2.25
N ARG A 113 15.82 -0.97 -3.41
CA ARG A 113 16.94 -1.12 -4.32
C ARG A 113 17.26 0.25 -4.89
N ASP A 114 18.49 0.70 -4.68
CA ASP A 114 18.97 1.99 -5.18
C ASP A 114 18.05 3.16 -4.76
N GLY A 115 17.53 3.11 -3.56
CA GLY A 115 16.67 4.16 -3.03
C GLY A 115 15.20 4.07 -3.46
N TRP A 116 14.84 3.11 -4.32
CA TRP A 116 13.47 2.89 -4.76
C TRP A 116 12.85 1.71 -4.03
N VAL A 117 11.55 1.75 -3.83
CA VAL A 117 10.81 0.59 -3.34
C VAL A 117 10.74 -0.43 -4.48
N SER A 118 11.41 -1.56 -4.30
CA SER A 118 11.45 -2.62 -5.31
C SER A 118 10.41 -3.70 -5.08
N ALA A 119 9.97 -3.87 -3.83
CA ALA A 119 8.92 -4.84 -3.51
C ALA A 119 8.18 -4.43 -2.25
N VAL A 120 6.89 -4.73 -2.24
CA VAL A 120 6.04 -4.60 -1.05
C VAL A 120 5.30 -5.91 -0.90
N THR A 121 5.33 -6.49 0.30
CA THR A 121 4.44 -7.61 0.64
C THR A 121 3.47 -7.11 1.71
N GLU A 122 2.19 -7.20 1.40
CA GLU A 122 1.14 -6.74 2.30
C GLU A 122 0.50 -7.92 2.99
N TYR A 123 0.65 -7.97 4.31
CA TYR A 123 -0.03 -8.90 5.19
C TYR A 123 -1.17 -8.15 5.87
N ALA A 124 -2.36 -8.70 5.82
CA ALA A 124 -3.54 -8.03 6.37
C ALA A 124 -4.54 -9.07 6.85
N ASP A 125 -5.58 -8.60 7.53
CA ASP A 125 -6.72 -9.44 7.85
C ASP A 125 -7.51 -9.67 6.55
N THR A 126 -7.33 -10.82 5.96
CA THR A 126 -7.92 -11.15 4.65
C THR A 126 -9.42 -11.43 4.74
N GLU A 127 -9.90 -11.86 5.90
CA GLU A 127 -11.34 -12.01 6.11
C GLU A 127 -12.03 -10.65 6.07
N LEU A 128 -11.46 -9.66 6.77
CA LEU A 128 -11.97 -8.29 6.72
C LEU A 128 -11.90 -7.72 5.32
N MET A 129 -10.79 -7.95 4.63
CA MET A 129 -10.61 -7.49 3.25
C MET A 129 -11.74 -8.03 2.35
N ARG A 130 -12.00 -9.33 2.42
CA ARG A 130 -13.04 -9.95 1.60
C ARG A 130 -14.42 -9.42 1.97
N SER A 131 -14.73 -9.35 3.28
CA SER A 131 -16.07 -9.00 3.72
C SER A 131 -16.43 -7.55 3.47
N VAL A 132 -15.45 -6.63 3.52
CA VAL A 132 -15.71 -5.21 3.34
C VAL A 132 -15.47 -4.76 1.89
N LEU A 133 -14.35 -5.16 1.29
CA LEU A 133 -14.02 -4.72 -0.07
C LEU A 133 -14.75 -5.53 -1.14
N GLY A 134 -15.15 -6.77 -0.82
CA GLY A 134 -15.71 -7.67 -1.82
C GLY A 134 -14.69 -8.01 -2.89
N GLU A 135 -15.14 -8.36 -4.07
CA GLU A 135 -14.28 -8.61 -5.21
C GLU A 135 -13.83 -7.30 -5.85
N PRO A 136 -12.60 -7.25 -6.38
CA PRO A 136 -12.14 -6.05 -7.08
C PRO A 136 -13.08 -5.70 -8.24
N PRO A 137 -13.42 -4.41 -8.41
CA PRO A 137 -14.18 -3.98 -9.57
C PRO A 137 -13.40 -4.32 -10.84
N GLN A 138 -14.08 -4.93 -11.81
CA GLN A 138 -13.47 -5.25 -13.07
C GLN A 138 -13.36 -3.99 -13.94
N HIS A 139 -12.37 -3.99 -14.82
CA HIS A 139 -12.30 -2.97 -15.85
C HIS A 139 -13.58 -3.03 -16.71
N ARG A 140 -14.19 -1.89 -16.89
CA ARG A 140 -15.30 -1.81 -17.82
C ARG A 140 -14.73 -1.75 -19.22
N GLU A 141 -15.07 -2.74 -20.00
CA GLU A 141 -14.86 -2.68 -21.43
C GLU A 141 -16.06 -1.98 -22.03
N ILE A 142 -15.77 -1.04 -22.85
CA ILE A 142 -16.82 -0.25 -23.49
C ILE A 142 -16.83 -0.55 -24.96
#